data_44b81aa446b6ff6cafdb1819ec56d2b7
#
_entry.id   44b81aa446b6ff6cafdb1819ec56d2b7
#
_cell.length_a   1.000
_cell.length_b   1.000
_cell.length_c   1.000
_cell.angle_alpha   90.00
_cell.angle_beta   90.00
_cell.angle_gamma   90.00
#
_symmetry.space_group_name_H-M   'P 1'
#
loop_
_entity.id
_entity.type
_entity.pdbx_description
1 polymer ?
#
loop_
_entity_poly.entity_id
_entity_poly.type
_entity_poly.pdbx_seq_one_letter_code
_entity_poly.pdbx_strand_id
1 'polypeptide(L)'
;HEEGHEHYHVHACEADYGDHTHEHHHHDHHEHHHAHEHRGMHEVMDILAAADLSEGARKLAVKIFTILGEAEAKAHGTTLENVHFHEVGAVDSIVDIVGASVCLDNLGIQDVVIRELAEGHGMIRCQHGLLPIPVPAVANIVATHGLDLQITETEGELVTPTGAAIAAAIRTEEKLPKHFKIIKTGLGAGKRVYDRPSI
;
A
#
# COMPACT_ATOMS: atom_id res chain seq x y z
N HIS A 1 -32.34 -35.46 -19.90
CA HIS A 1 -32.95 -34.43 -20.75
C HIS A 1 -33.05 -33.16 -19.92
N GLU A 2 -32.31 -32.23 -20.31
CA GLU A 2 -32.34 -30.77 -20.42
C GLU A 2 -31.00 -30.19 -20.02
N GLU A 3 -30.29 -29.76 -21.06
CA GLU A 3 -29.02 -29.04 -20.97
C GLU A 3 -29.33 -27.58 -20.67
N GLY A 4 -28.75 -27.08 -19.60
CA GLY A 4 -28.75 -25.65 -19.24
C GLY A 4 -27.45 -24.99 -19.71
N HIS A 5 -27.53 -24.20 -20.77
CA HIS A 5 -26.44 -23.34 -21.23
C HIS A 5 -26.37 -22.08 -20.38
N GLU A 6 -25.30 -21.90 -19.64
CA GLU A 6 -24.95 -20.62 -19.02
C GLU A 6 -24.27 -19.73 -20.05
N HIS A 7 -24.87 -18.57 -20.33
CA HIS A 7 -24.32 -17.55 -21.21
C HIS A 7 -23.46 -16.57 -20.41
N TYR A 8 -22.17 -16.56 -20.68
CA TYR A 8 -21.27 -15.50 -20.25
C TYR A 8 -21.39 -14.31 -21.20
N HIS A 9 -21.84 -13.18 -20.70
CA HIS A 9 -21.84 -11.91 -21.45
C HIS A 9 -20.46 -11.25 -21.35
N VAL A 10 -19.70 -11.33 -22.44
CA VAL A 10 -18.51 -10.51 -22.64
C VAL A 10 -18.96 -9.21 -23.32
N HIS A 11 -18.85 -8.08 -22.65
CA HIS A 11 -19.04 -6.79 -23.29
C HIS A 11 -17.79 -6.41 -24.07
N ALA A 12 -17.79 -6.62 -25.37
CA ALA A 12 -16.86 -6.03 -26.31
C ALA A 12 -17.39 -4.62 -26.67
N CYS A 13 -16.56 -3.59 -26.50
CA CYS A 13 -16.83 -2.27 -27.04
C CYS A 13 -16.47 -2.26 -28.51
N GLU A 14 -17.45 -2.38 -29.39
CA GLU A 14 -17.33 -2.08 -30.82
C GLU A 14 -17.44 -0.58 -31.03
N ALA A 15 -16.46 -0.01 -31.74
CA ALA A 15 -16.48 1.38 -32.18
C ALA A 15 -17.32 1.46 -33.48
N ASP A 16 -18.43 2.16 -33.42
CA ASP A 16 -19.25 2.49 -34.61
C ASP A 16 -18.84 3.88 -35.16
N TYR A 17 -18.38 3.90 -36.39
CA TYR A 17 -18.07 5.12 -37.15
C TYR A 17 -19.34 5.66 -37.81
N GLY A 18 -19.95 6.62 -37.16
CA GLY A 18 -21.07 7.40 -37.74
C GLY A 18 -20.65 8.85 -37.89
N ASP A 19 -20.55 9.28 -39.14
CA ASP A 19 -20.29 10.67 -39.56
C ASP A 19 -21.55 11.52 -39.31
N HIS A 20 -21.51 12.43 -38.34
CA HIS A 20 -22.50 13.52 -38.21
C HIS A 20 -21.80 14.81 -37.80
N THR A 21 -21.78 15.76 -38.72
CA THR A 21 -21.41 17.15 -38.51
C THR A 21 -22.39 17.83 -37.55
N HIS A 22 -21.94 18.28 -36.40
CA HIS A 22 -22.65 19.24 -35.54
C HIS A 22 -21.70 20.28 -34.95
N GLU A 23 -22.23 21.50 -34.92
CA GLU A 23 -21.60 22.76 -34.57
C GLU A 23 -20.93 22.78 -33.21
N HIS A 24 -19.74 23.41 -33.15
CA HIS A 24 -18.93 23.59 -31.97
C HIS A 24 -19.54 24.60 -31.00
N HIS A 25 -20.05 24.14 -29.89
CA HIS A 25 -20.13 24.93 -28.66
C HIS A 25 -18.91 24.62 -27.83
N HIS A 26 -17.99 25.60 -27.72
CA HIS A 26 -16.88 25.56 -26.80
C HIS A 26 -17.40 25.59 -25.36
N HIS A 27 -17.45 24.43 -24.71
CA HIS A 27 -17.47 24.36 -23.26
C HIS A 27 -16.03 24.21 -22.81
N ASP A 28 -15.49 25.26 -22.14
CA ASP A 28 -14.23 25.19 -21.43
C ASP A 28 -14.34 24.13 -20.33
N HIS A 29 -13.91 22.92 -20.63
CA HIS A 29 -13.64 21.92 -19.62
C HIS A 29 -12.33 22.31 -18.96
N HIS A 30 -12.41 22.92 -17.78
CA HIS A 30 -11.30 22.97 -16.87
C HIS A 30 -10.96 21.51 -16.48
N GLU A 31 -10.07 20.90 -17.23
CA GLU A 31 -9.38 19.69 -16.82
C GLU A 31 -8.53 20.04 -15.60
N HIS A 32 -9.04 19.70 -14.42
CA HIS A 32 -8.21 19.64 -13.23
C HIS A 32 -7.23 18.47 -13.40
N HIS A 33 -6.12 18.74 -14.09
CA HIS A 33 -4.94 17.89 -13.99
C HIS A 33 -4.48 17.95 -12.54
N HIS A 34 -4.90 16.98 -11.74
CA HIS A 34 -4.19 16.66 -10.51
C HIS A 34 -2.81 16.16 -10.95
N ALA A 35 -1.85 17.06 -11.03
CA ALA A 35 -0.46 16.70 -11.14
C ALA A 35 -0.16 15.82 -9.92
N HIS A 36 0.01 14.52 -10.12
CA HIS A 36 0.54 13.64 -9.10
C HIS A 36 1.96 14.11 -8.85
N GLU A 37 2.16 14.89 -7.80
CA GLU A 37 3.48 15.32 -7.37
C GLU A 37 4.24 14.06 -6.93
N HIS A 38 5.16 13.63 -7.77
CA HIS A 38 6.10 12.57 -7.42
C HIS A 38 7.12 13.13 -6.45
N ARG A 39 6.99 12.79 -5.17
CA ARG A 39 7.92 13.21 -4.13
C ARG A 39 9.06 12.23 -4.00
N GLY A 40 10.27 12.77 -3.90
CA GLY A 40 11.45 12.00 -3.55
C GLY A 40 11.58 11.81 -2.03
N MET A 41 12.55 11.00 -1.62
CA MET A 41 12.83 10.73 -0.21
C MET A 41 13.13 12.03 0.56
N HIS A 42 13.87 12.97 -0.03
CA HIS A 42 14.24 14.22 0.58
C HIS A 42 13.01 15.08 0.95
N GLU A 43 12.06 15.21 0.04
CA GLU A 43 10.84 15.99 0.26
C GLU A 43 9.97 15.38 1.37
N VAL A 44 9.89 14.05 1.44
CA VAL A 44 9.19 13.36 2.54
C VAL A 44 9.89 13.65 3.88
N MET A 45 11.22 13.59 3.92
CA MET A 45 11.97 13.91 5.15
C MET A 45 11.79 15.36 5.59
N ASP A 46 11.73 16.31 4.66
CA ASP A 46 11.44 17.73 4.97
C ASP A 46 10.04 17.89 5.56
N ILE A 47 9.04 17.21 5.01
CA ILE A 47 7.67 17.20 5.54
C ILE A 47 7.67 16.67 6.98
N LEU A 48 8.32 15.54 7.23
CA LEU A 48 8.40 14.95 8.58
C LEU A 48 9.16 15.85 9.55
N ALA A 49 10.19 16.56 9.09
CA ALA A 49 10.95 17.49 9.91
C ALA A 49 10.11 18.72 10.32
N ALA A 50 9.28 19.24 9.39
CA ALA A 50 8.43 20.40 9.62
C ALA A 50 7.14 20.09 10.39
N ALA A 51 6.68 18.81 10.40
CA ALA A 51 5.44 18.42 11.06
C ALA A 51 5.54 18.54 12.59
N ASP A 52 4.44 18.92 13.23
CA ASP A 52 4.32 18.96 14.70
C ASP A 52 4.09 17.55 15.24
N LEU A 53 5.17 16.81 15.45
CA LEU A 53 5.19 15.42 15.91
C LEU A 53 6.04 15.29 17.18
N SER A 54 5.63 14.37 18.05
CA SER A 54 6.50 13.90 19.13
C SER A 54 7.80 13.31 18.56
N GLU A 55 8.86 13.28 19.36
CA GLU A 55 10.14 12.71 18.94
C GLU A 55 10.01 11.22 18.59
N GLY A 56 9.20 10.46 19.37
CA GLY A 56 8.94 9.05 19.14
C GLY A 56 8.21 8.80 17.82
N ALA A 57 7.11 9.52 17.58
CA ALA A 57 6.36 9.41 16.34
C ALA A 57 7.20 9.79 15.12
N ARG A 58 7.99 10.87 15.22
CA ARG A 58 8.90 11.29 14.14
C ARG A 58 9.95 10.23 13.83
N LYS A 59 10.63 9.69 14.84
CA LYS A 59 11.62 8.62 14.66
C LYS A 59 11.03 7.39 13.99
N LEU A 60 9.83 7.00 14.41
CA LEU A 60 9.14 5.85 13.82
C LEU A 60 8.75 6.12 12.37
N ALA A 61 8.16 7.28 12.06
CA ALA A 61 7.81 7.65 10.69
C ALA A 61 9.03 7.65 9.76
N VAL A 62 10.14 8.26 10.19
CA VAL A 62 11.40 8.25 9.44
C VAL A 62 11.88 6.81 9.20
N LYS A 63 11.84 5.94 10.21
CA LYS A 63 12.23 4.53 10.08
C LYS A 63 11.38 3.80 9.03
N ILE A 64 10.05 3.99 9.07
CA ILE A 64 9.11 3.37 8.12
C ILE A 64 9.40 3.85 6.70
N PHE A 65 9.55 5.16 6.48
CA PHE A 65 9.86 5.70 5.15
C PHE A 65 11.24 5.26 4.63
N THR A 66 12.22 5.10 5.49
CA THR A 66 13.54 4.58 5.10
C THR A 66 13.42 3.15 4.59
N ILE A 67 12.74 2.27 5.33
CA ILE A 67 12.50 0.87 4.92
C ILE A 67 11.78 0.82 3.57
N LEU A 68 10.74 1.62 3.43
CA LEU A 68 9.95 1.69 2.21
C LEU A 68 10.77 2.21 1.04
N GLY A 69 11.51 3.31 1.23
CA GLY A 69 12.37 3.92 0.20
C GLY A 69 13.49 2.98 -0.26
N GLU A 70 14.13 2.25 0.65
CA GLU A 70 15.14 1.23 0.32
C GLU A 70 14.55 0.09 -0.52
N ALA A 71 13.33 -0.36 -0.20
CA ALA A 71 12.66 -1.42 -0.92
C ALA A 71 12.23 -0.99 -2.32
N GLU A 72 11.71 0.23 -2.47
CA GLU A 72 11.35 0.84 -3.75
C GLU A 72 12.60 1.11 -4.60
N ALA A 73 13.66 1.68 -4.01
CA ALA A 73 14.92 1.90 -4.70
C ALA A 73 15.47 0.59 -5.29
N LYS A 74 15.43 -0.49 -4.51
CA LYS A 74 15.85 -1.82 -4.96
C LYS A 74 14.93 -2.37 -6.06
N ALA A 75 13.62 -2.17 -5.97
CA ALA A 75 12.67 -2.59 -6.98
C ALA A 75 12.88 -1.87 -8.32
N HIS A 76 13.27 -0.58 -8.26
CA HIS A 76 13.53 0.25 -9.42
C HIS A 76 14.99 0.23 -9.91
N GLY A 77 15.89 -0.44 -9.22
CA GLY A 77 17.31 -0.47 -9.56
C GLY A 77 17.99 0.90 -9.42
N THR A 78 17.57 1.69 -8.45
CA THR A 78 18.08 3.03 -8.15
C THR A 78 18.63 3.11 -6.72
N THR A 79 19.02 4.30 -6.25
CA THR A 79 19.46 4.55 -4.87
C THR A 79 18.36 5.23 -4.07
N LEU A 80 18.46 5.20 -2.73
CA LEU A 80 17.50 5.83 -1.84
C LEU A 80 17.35 7.34 -2.09
N GLU A 81 18.45 8.00 -2.45
CA GLU A 81 18.46 9.45 -2.72
C GLU A 81 17.75 9.80 -4.03
N ASN A 82 17.74 8.86 -4.99
CA ASN A 82 17.19 9.06 -6.33
C ASN A 82 15.82 8.36 -6.50
N VAL A 83 15.30 7.72 -5.46
CA VAL A 83 13.99 7.09 -5.54
C VAL A 83 12.90 8.16 -5.60
N HIS A 84 12.00 8.00 -6.56
CA HIS A 84 10.77 8.77 -6.65
C HIS A 84 9.62 7.85 -6.28
N PHE A 85 8.85 8.26 -5.31
CA PHE A 85 7.67 7.52 -4.89
C PHE A 85 6.52 7.78 -5.86
N HIS A 86 6.23 6.84 -6.73
CA HIS A 86 5.15 6.96 -7.71
C HIS A 86 3.76 6.76 -7.07
N GLU A 87 3.67 5.84 -6.11
CA GLU A 87 2.42 5.52 -5.41
C GLU A 87 2.49 5.85 -3.91
N VAL A 88 3.67 5.76 -3.33
CA VAL A 88 3.90 5.86 -1.89
C VAL A 88 4.22 7.28 -1.41
N GLY A 89 4.67 8.18 -2.29
CA GLY A 89 4.89 9.60 -1.98
C GLY A 89 3.63 10.46 -2.03
N ALA A 90 2.48 9.86 -2.32
CA ALA A 90 1.20 10.53 -2.27
C ALA A 90 0.83 10.92 -0.82
N VAL A 91 0.02 11.94 -0.67
CA VAL A 91 -0.37 12.49 0.64
C VAL A 91 -1.02 11.44 1.55
N ASP A 92 -1.77 10.51 0.98
CA ASP A 92 -2.43 9.42 1.69
C ASP A 92 -1.41 8.49 2.38
N SER A 93 -0.36 8.08 1.70
CA SER A 93 0.70 7.24 2.30
C SER A 93 1.45 7.97 3.41
N ILE A 94 1.69 9.29 3.25
CA ILE A 94 2.30 10.10 4.31
C ILE A 94 1.39 10.14 5.53
N VAL A 95 0.09 10.36 5.32
CA VAL A 95 -0.90 10.38 6.41
C VAL A 95 -1.01 9.04 7.10
N ASP A 96 -1.01 7.93 6.36
CA ASP A 96 -1.09 6.58 6.91
C ASP A 96 0.13 6.26 7.79
N ILE A 97 1.35 6.56 7.32
CA ILE A 97 2.59 6.30 8.06
C ILE A 97 2.70 7.20 9.29
N VAL A 98 2.43 8.49 9.13
CA VAL A 98 2.45 9.44 10.25
C VAL A 98 1.37 9.09 11.27
N GLY A 99 0.15 8.79 10.80
CA GLY A 99 -0.95 8.40 11.66
C GLY A 99 -0.65 7.13 12.47
N ALA A 100 -0.11 6.09 11.83
CA ALA A 100 0.33 4.88 12.52
C ALA A 100 1.41 5.18 13.57
N SER A 101 2.40 6.02 13.21
CA SER A 101 3.49 6.39 14.11
C SER A 101 3.00 7.17 15.33
N VAL A 102 2.10 8.14 15.13
CA VAL A 102 1.48 8.92 16.22
C VAL A 102 0.64 8.02 17.12
N CYS A 103 -0.16 7.11 16.56
CA CYS A 103 -0.98 6.20 17.34
C CYS A 103 -0.14 5.26 18.21
N LEU A 104 0.91 4.68 17.65
CA LEU A 104 1.79 3.75 18.37
C LEU A 104 2.57 4.45 19.49
N ASP A 105 3.11 5.64 19.21
CA ASP A 105 3.83 6.45 20.19
C ASP A 105 2.89 6.91 21.32
N ASN A 106 1.70 7.43 20.99
CA ASN A 106 0.72 7.88 21.97
C ASN A 106 0.17 6.75 22.84
N LEU A 107 0.05 5.54 22.32
CA LEU A 107 -0.34 4.36 23.07
C LEU A 107 0.81 3.76 23.90
N GLY A 108 2.03 4.26 23.74
CA GLY A 108 3.21 3.76 24.44
C GLY A 108 3.56 2.31 24.08
N ILE A 109 3.26 1.88 22.86
CA ILE A 109 3.53 0.51 22.40
C ILE A 109 5.02 0.37 22.10
N GLN A 110 5.68 -0.53 22.81
CA GLN A 110 7.13 -0.81 22.67
C GLN A 110 7.40 -2.21 22.16
N ASP A 111 6.62 -3.20 22.60
CA ASP A 111 6.80 -4.59 22.22
C ASP A 111 5.70 -5.01 21.24
N VAL A 112 6.11 -5.40 20.04
CA VAL A 112 5.22 -5.78 18.95
C VAL A 112 5.61 -7.14 18.39
N VAL A 113 4.67 -8.08 18.45
CA VAL A 113 4.83 -9.40 17.84
C VAL A 113 4.08 -9.44 16.53
N ILE A 114 4.79 -9.70 15.45
CA ILE A 114 4.23 -9.99 14.13
C ILE A 114 4.74 -11.35 13.72
N ARG A 115 3.85 -12.33 13.69
CA ARG A 115 4.20 -13.70 13.34
C ARG A 115 4.33 -13.89 11.84
N GLU A 116 3.33 -13.45 11.11
CA GLU A 116 3.22 -13.58 9.67
C GLU A 116 2.30 -12.49 9.11
N LEU A 117 2.49 -12.15 7.86
CA LEU A 117 1.60 -11.28 7.10
C LEU A 117 0.80 -12.15 6.13
N ALA A 118 -0.53 -12.07 6.20
CA ALA A 118 -1.40 -12.79 5.27
C ALA A 118 -1.43 -12.03 3.94
N GLU A 119 -0.85 -12.64 2.89
CA GLU A 119 -0.79 -12.08 1.55
C GLU A 119 -1.71 -12.84 0.60
N GLY A 120 -2.22 -12.15 -0.42
CA GLY A 120 -2.98 -12.77 -1.49
C GLY A 120 -2.10 -13.37 -2.57
N HIS A 121 -2.71 -13.68 -3.71
CA HIS A 121 -2.00 -14.22 -4.87
C HIS A 121 -2.49 -13.57 -6.17
N GLY A 122 -1.83 -13.91 -7.28
CA GLY A 122 -2.20 -13.44 -8.60
C GLY A 122 -1.42 -12.20 -9.05
N MET A 123 -2.10 -11.27 -9.69
CA MET A 123 -1.51 -10.08 -10.29
C MET A 123 -2.29 -8.84 -9.89
N ILE A 124 -1.59 -7.71 -9.74
CA ILE A 124 -2.21 -6.41 -9.51
C ILE A 124 -1.82 -5.42 -10.62
N ARG A 125 -2.78 -4.61 -11.04
CA ARG A 125 -2.52 -3.50 -11.97
C ARG A 125 -2.26 -2.23 -11.18
N CYS A 126 -1.10 -1.63 -11.41
CA CYS A 126 -0.67 -0.37 -10.82
C CYS A 126 -0.10 0.57 -11.89
N GLN A 127 0.49 1.70 -11.50
CA GLN A 127 1.12 2.64 -12.44
C GLN A 127 2.26 2.00 -13.25
N HIS A 128 2.93 0.99 -12.71
CA HIS A 128 4.00 0.23 -13.39
C HIS A 128 3.47 -0.89 -14.31
N GLY A 129 2.16 -0.97 -14.50
CA GLY A 129 1.53 -2.04 -15.27
C GLY A 129 1.03 -3.18 -14.41
N LEU A 130 1.16 -4.41 -14.89
CA LEU A 130 0.70 -5.62 -14.21
C LEU A 130 1.87 -6.25 -13.44
N LEU A 131 1.77 -6.29 -12.12
CA LEU A 131 2.79 -6.84 -11.22
C LEU A 131 2.31 -8.11 -10.52
N PRO A 132 3.20 -9.08 -10.26
CA PRO A 132 2.88 -10.25 -9.44
C PRO A 132 2.71 -9.89 -7.97
N ILE A 133 1.93 -10.70 -7.25
CA ILE A 133 1.74 -10.61 -5.80
C ILE A 133 2.55 -11.74 -5.13
N PRO A 134 3.37 -11.40 -4.09
CA PRO A 134 3.65 -10.06 -3.55
C PRO A 134 4.37 -9.15 -4.53
N VAL A 135 4.07 -7.84 -4.50
CA VAL A 135 4.74 -6.87 -5.35
C VAL A 135 6.23 -6.74 -4.97
N PRO A 136 7.11 -6.30 -5.91
CA PRO A 136 8.56 -6.31 -5.70
C PRO A 136 9.01 -5.58 -4.42
N ALA A 137 8.40 -4.44 -4.08
CA ALA A 137 8.74 -3.71 -2.86
C ALA A 137 8.40 -4.52 -1.60
N VAL A 138 7.23 -5.17 -1.55
CA VAL A 138 6.85 -6.08 -0.44
C VAL A 138 7.84 -7.23 -0.32
N ALA A 139 8.17 -7.89 -1.43
CA ALA A 139 9.14 -8.98 -1.44
C ALA A 139 10.52 -8.53 -0.91
N ASN A 140 10.96 -7.32 -1.28
CA ASN A 140 12.22 -6.72 -0.80
C ASN A 140 12.18 -6.46 0.72
N ILE A 141 11.09 -5.89 1.24
CA ILE A 141 10.92 -5.63 2.68
C ILE A 141 10.95 -6.93 3.46
N VAL A 142 10.13 -7.90 3.05
CA VAL A 142 10.01 -9.20 3.70
C VAL A 142 11.36 -9.91 3.76
N ALA A 143 12.07 -9.96 2.63
CA ALA A 143 13.39 -10.60 2.56
C ALA A 143 14.45 -9.89 3.41
N THR A 144 14.45 -8.56 3.43
CA THR A 144 15.44 -7.76 4.15
C THR A 144 15.22 -7.81 5.66
N HIS A 145 13.97 -7.80 6.09
CA HIS A 145 13.62 -7.73 7.51
C HIS A 145 13.19 -9.07 8.13
N GLY A 146 13.26 -10.17 7.36
CA GLY A 146 12.93 -11.52 7.84
C GLY A 146 11.48 -11.64 8.31
N LEU A 147 10.54 -11.03 7.59
CA LEU A 147 9.11 -11.21 7.86
C LEU A 147 8.62 -12.49 7.19
N ASP A 148 7.70 -13.19 7.84
CA ASP A 148 7.05 -14.34 7.24
C ASP A 148 5.80 -13.92 6.47
N LEU A 149 5.59 -14.47 5.26
CA LEU A 149 4.37 -14.33 4.48
C LEU A 149 3.60 -15.65 4.46
N GLN A 150 2.31 -15.56 4.75
CA GLN A 150 1.36 -16.64 4.51
C GLN A 150 0.57 -16.32 3.24
N ILE A 151 0.82 -17.04 2.16
CA ILE A 151 0.01 -16.89 0.94
C ILE A 151 -1.35 -17.54 1.15
N THR A 152 -2.39 -16.75 0.93
CA THR A 152 -3.80 -17.15 1.10
C THR A 152 -4.45 -17.47 -0.24
N GLU A 153 -5.65 -18.06 -0.21
CA GLU A 153 -6.48 -18.32 -1.41
C GLU A 153 -7.16 -17.04 -1.96
N THR A 154 -6.85 -15.87 -1.40
CA THR A 154 -7.47 -14.60 -1.82
C THR A 154 -6.76 -14.06 -3.05
N GLU A 155 -7.48 -13.86 -4.14
CA GLU A 155 -6.96 -13.13 -5.29
C GLU A 155 -6.88 -11.64 -5.00
N GLY A 156 -5.69 -11.06 -5.20
CA GLY A 156 -5.41 -9.64 -4.97
C GLY A 156 -4.39 -9.39 -3.87
N GLU A 157 -3.91 -8.15 -3.82
CA GLU A 157 -2.91 -7.68 -2.85
C GLU A 157 -3.56 -7.45 -1.49
N LEU A 158 -3.09 -8.13 -0.46
CA LEU A 158 -3.49 -7.93 0.93
C LEU A 158 -2.43 -7.18 1.74
N VAL A 159 -1.16 -7.31 1.34
CA VAL A 159 -0.02 -6.64 1.97
C VAL A 159 0.53 -5.59 1.03
N THR A 160 0.27 -4.31 1.33
CA THR A 160 0.84 -3.20 0.57
C THR A 160 2.29 -2.92 0.99
N PRO A 161 3.13 -2.25 0.16
CA PRO A 161 4.47 -1.82 0.55
C PRO A 161 4.47 -0.99 1.85
N THR A 162 3.52 -0.07 1.99
CA THR A 162 3.33 0.74 3.22
C THR A 162 3.06 -0.15 4.43
N GLY A 163 2.13 -1.09 4.31
CA GLY A 163 1.79 -2.02 5.41
C GLY A 163 2.97 -2.91 5.80
N ALA A 164 3.70 -3.44 4.82
CA ALA A 164 4.91 -4.24 5.07
C ALA A 164 6.01 -3.42 5.76
N ALA A 165 6.22 -2.16 5.34
CA ALA A 165 7.21 -1.27 5.94
C ALA A 165 6.86 -0.91 7.39
N ILE A 166 5.58 -0.65 7.69
CA ILE A 166 5.10 -0.44 9.06
C ILE A 166 5.40 -1.69 9.89
N ALA A 167 4.99 -2.87 9.42
CA ALA A 167 5.21 -4.14 10.11
C ALA A 167 6.70 -4.38 10.40
N ALA A 168 7.57 -4.17 9.41
CA ALA A 168 9.01 -4.31 9.54
C ALA A 168 9.61 -3.31 10.55
N ALA A 169 9.09 -2.08 10.57
CA ALA A 169 9.61 -1.04 11.46
C ALA A 169 9.25 -1.27 12.92
N ILE A 170 8.05 -1.80 13.19
CA ILE A 170 7.53 -1.91 14.56
C ILE A 170 7.78 -3.28 15.21
N ARG A 171 8.00 -4.34 14.42
CA ARG A 171 8.21 -5.68 14.97
C ARG A 171 9.46 -5.72 15.87
N THR A 172 9.28 -6.11 17.12
CA THR A 172 10.35 -6.33 18.10
C THR A 172 10.56 -7.80 18.40
N GLU A 173 9.52 -8.60 18.28
CA GLU A 173 9.52 -10.02 18.61
C GLU A 173 8.86 -10.86 17.50
N GLU A 174 9.39 -12.07 17.30
CA GLU A 174 8.85 -13.01 16.29
C GLU A 174 7.84 -13.98 16.89
N LYS A 175 7.90 -14.20 18.19
CA LYS A 175 7.12 -15.24 18.85
C LYS A 175 6.25 -14.67 19.95
N LEU A 176 5.00 -15.08 19.95
CA LEU A 176 4.10 -14.79 21.08
C LEU A 176 4.63 -15.45 22.37
N PRO A 177 4.55 -14.76 23.52
CA PRO A 177 4.83 -15.37 24.79
C PRO A 177 3.87 -16.54 25.04
N LYS A 178 4.32 -17.57 25.78
CA LYS A 178 3.51 -18.77 26.09
C LYS A 178 2.24 -18.43 26.87
N HIS A 179 2.27 -17.34 27.63
CA HIS A 179 1.14 -16.89 28.44
C HIS A 179 0.98 -15.38 28.25
N PHE A 180 -0.20 -14.94 27.87
CA PHE A 180 -0.58 -13.54 27.75
C PHE A 180 -2.08 -13.36 28.01
N LYS A 181 -2.50 -12.13 28.31
CA LYS A 181 -3.90 -11.75 28.44
C LYS A 181 -4.26 -10.76 27.34
N ILE A 182 -5.38 -11.01 26.68
CA ILE A 182 -5.96 -10.03 25.76
C ILE A 182 -6.69 -8.98 26.61
N ILE A 183 -6.27 -7.73 26.49
CA ILE A 183 -6.89 -6.60 27.21
C ILE A 183 -7.85 -5.87 26.28
N LYS A 184 -7.43 -5.63 25.04
CA LYS A 184 -8.20 -4.93 24.01
C LYS A 184 -7.87 -5.50 22.63
N THR A 185 -8.81 -5.36 21.73
CA THR A 185 -8.64 -5.60 20.29
C THR A 185 -8.98 -4.33 19.55
N GLY A 186 -8.24 -4.05 18.48
CA GLY A 186 -8.54 -3.03 17.49
C GLY A 186 -8.67 -3.70 16.12
N LEU A 187 -9.61 -3.24 15.33
CA LEU A 187 -9.85 -3.72 13.96
C LEU A 187 -9.76 -2.53 13.02
N GLY A 188 -9.12 -2.76 11.88
CA GLY A 188 -9.06 -1.82 10.78
C GLY A 188 -9.49 -2.53 9.50
N ALA A 189 -10.30 -1.87 8.68
CA ALA A 189 -10.73 -2.40 7.40
C ALA A 189 -10.41 -1.43 6.27
N GLY A 190 -9.88 -1.95 5.16
CA GLY A 190 -9.71 -1.21 3.93
C GLY A 190 -11.03 -1.07 3.16
N LYS A 191 -10.99 -0.34 2.02
CA LYS A 191 -12.15 -0.14 1.14
C LYS A 191 -12.34 -1.27 0.13
N ARG A 192 -11.32 -2.09 -0.10
CA ARG A 192 -11.40 -3.21 -1.03
C ARG A 192 -12.29 -4.31 -0.46
N VAL A 193 -13.14 -4.86 -1.33
CA VAL A 193 -14.03 -5.98 -0.98
C VAL A 193 -13.43 -7.26 -1.54
N TYR A 194 -13.33 -8.28 -0.70
CA TYR A 194 -12.85 -9.61 -1.06
C TYR A 194 -13.93 -10.64 -0.70
N ASP A 195 -13.87 -11.84 -1.31
CA ASP A 195 -14.77 -12.97 -0.99
C ASP A 195 -14.48 -13.62 0.37
N ARG A 196 -14.05 -12.80 1.33
CA ARG A 196 -13.75 -13.18 2.72
C ARG A 196 -14.05 -12.01 3.63
N PRO A 197 -14.23 -12.24 4.94
CA PRO A 197 -14.34 -11.16 5.90
C PRO A 197 -13.10 -10.24 5.84
N SER A 198 -13.30 -8.94 5.93
CA SER A 198 -12.21 -7.93 5.91
C SER A 198 -11.43 -7.87 7.24
N ILE A 199 -11.67 -8.79 8.16
CA ILE A 199 -11.10 -8.89 9.50
C ILE A 199 -10.71 -10.35 9.79
#